data_1fa2dfa5e84889bf3ffd5737478baf19
#
_entry.id   1fa2dfa5e84889bf3ffd5737478baf19
#
_cell.length_a   1.000
_cell.length_b   1.000
_cell.length_c   1.000
_cell.angle_alpha   90.00
_cell.angle_beta   90.00
_cell.angle_gamma   90.00
#
_symmetry.space_group_name_H-M   'P 1'
#
loop_
_entity.id
_entity.type
_entity.pdbx_description
1 polymer ?
#
loop_
_entity_poly.entity_id
_entity_poly.type
_entity_poly.pdbx_seq_one_letter_code
_entity_poly.pdbx_strand_id
1 'polypeptide(L)'
;GLGRLAACYLESMTTLEIPATGYSICYELGIFKQKIVDGQQVELPDDWLNLGDAWLMPKPQEAEEIHFGGRVRTRWDNGHLMVVHEDYTRVLAIPCDMLVAGYNTDHVNTLRLWDAKSPKPIDMQLFSQGQYLKANEERAMADSISTILYPEDNHYEGKSLRLKQQYFFVSATLQSITRQHIQTYGTLKTVSYTHLRAHETSLHL
;
A
#
# COMPACT_ATOMS: atom_id res chain seq x y z
N GLY A 1 14.13 0.99 14.06
CA GLY A 1 13.11 2.01 13.86
C GLY A 1 11.69 1.47 13.95
N LEU A 2 10.72 2.27 13.55
CA LEU A 2 9.28 2.00 13.73
C LEU A 2 8.78 0.76 12.98
N GLY A 3 9.32 0.46 11.81
CA GLY A 3 8.98 -0.75 11.08
C GLY A 3 9.27 -2.02 11.87
N ARG A 4 10.43 -2.07 12.53
CA ARG A 4 10.77 -3.19 13.42
C ARG A 4 9.86 -3.23 14.65
N LEU A 5 9.49 -2.08 15.19
CA LEU A 5 8.55 -1.99 16.31
C LEU A 5 7.18 -2.59 15.93
N ALA A 6 6.64 -2.23 14.78
CA ALA A 6 5.38 -2.78 14.26
C ALA A 6 5.44 -4.31 14.08
N ALA A 7 6.56 -4.83 13.56
CA ALA A 7 6.78 -6.27 13.44
C ALA A 7 6.78 -6.96 14.81
N CYS A 8 7.47 -6.39 15.82
CA CYS A 8 7.46 -6.93 17.17
C CYS A 8 6.06 -6.91 17.82
N TYR A 9 5.28 -5.86 17.61
CA TYR A 9 3.90 -5.81 18.08
C TYR A 9 3.04 -6.89 17.45
N LEU A 10 3.12 -7.06 16.14
CA LEU A 10 2.31 -8.06 15.43
C LEU A 10 2.67 -9.47 15.90
N GLU A 11 3.96 -9.78 16.04
CA GLU A 11 4.45 -11.06 16.56
C GLU A 11 4.00 -11.29 18.03
N SER A 12 4.08 -10.26 18.88
CA SER A 12 3.62 -10.34 20.26
C SER A 12 2.11 -10.55 20.36
N MET A 13 1.32 -9.84 19.57
CA MET A 13 -0.13 -10.04 19.51
C MET A 13 -0.48 -11.46 19.05
N THR A 14 0.25 -11.98 18.05
CA THR A 14 0.05 -13.35 17.59
C THR A 14 0.36 -14.36 18.70
N THR A 15 1.47 -14.18 19.43
CA THR A 15 1.86 -15.04 20.56
C THR A 15 0.83 -15.01 21.69
N LEU A 16 0.17 -13.87 21.90
CA LEU A 16 -0.89 -13.70 22.89
C LEU A 16 -2.29 -14.09 22.36
N GLU A 17 -2.36 -14.65 21.16
CA GLU A 17 -3.61 -15.05 20.49
C GLU A 17 -4.60 -13.89 20.30
N ILE A 18 -4.09 -12.66 20.17
CA ILE A 18 -4.89 -11.48 19.89
C ILE A 18 -5.06 -11.36 18.38
N PRO A 19 -6.30 -11.42 17.83
CA PRO A 19 -6.54 -11.24 16.41
C PRO A 19 -6.13 -9.84 15.96
N ALA A 20 -5.23 -9.76 14.99
CA ALA A 20 -4.73 -8.50 14.47
C ALA A 20 -4.38 -8.61 12.98
N THR A 21 -4.52 -7.51 12.25
CA THR A 21 -4.04 -7.38 10.88
C THR A 21 -3.18 -6.13 10.79
N GLY A 22 -1.92 -6.31 10.39
CA GLY A 22 -1.04 -5.19 10.04
C GLY A 22 -1.24 -4.78 8.59
N TYR A 23 -1.07 -3.50 8.30
CA TYR A 23 -1.16 -2.97 6.94
C TYR A 23 0.04 -2.12 6.61
N SER A 24 0.56 -2.22 5.39
CA SER A 24 1.63 -1.38 4.86
C SER A 24 1.63 -1.41 3.32
N ILE A 25 2.65 -0.80 2.70
CA ILE A 25 2.90 -0.89 1.27
C ILE A 25 3.91 -2.02 1.02
N CYS A 26 3.70 -2.78 -0.05
CA CYS A 26 4.65 -3.77 -0.54
C CYS A 26 5.75 -3.08 -1.34
N TYR A 27 6.76 -2.55 -0.66
CA TYR A 27 7.84 -1.87 -1.34
C TYR A 27 8.72 -2.85 -2.12
N GLU A 28 8.99 -2.53 -3.37
CA GLU A 28 9.85 -3.31 -4.25
C GLU A 28 11.29 -3.34 -3.74
N LEU A 29 11.77 -2.18 -3.27
CA LEU A 29 13.10 -2.02 -2.71
C LEU A 29 13.00 -1.83 -1.19
N GLY A 30 13.84 -2.55 -0.45
CA GLY A 30 14.05 -2.33 0.98
C GLY A 30 14.69 -0.97 1.27
N ILE A 31 14.98 -0.69 2.55
CA ILE A 31 15.59 0.59 2.95
C ILE A 31 16.93 0.78 2.22
N PHE A 32 17.87 -0.10 2.42
CA PHE A 32 19.12 -0.23 1.67
C PHE A 32 19.89 -1.48 2.12
N LYS A 33 20.75 -1.97 1.25
CA LYS A 33 21.71 -3.03 1.56
C LYS A 33 23.06 -2.39 1.86
N GLN A 34 23.62 -2.70 3.01
CA GLN A 34 24.95 -2.20 3.39
C GLN A 34 26.05 -3.06 2.78
N LYS A 35 27.07 -2.40 2.23
CA LYS A 35 28.29 -3.02 1.77
C LYS A 35 29.51 -2.24 2.30
N ILE A 36 30.56 -2.95 2.66
CA ILE A 36 31.83 -2.33 3.00
C ILE A 36 32.75 -2.39 1.77
N VAL A 37 33.19 -1.23 1.30
CA VAL A 37 34.12 -1.09 0.19
C VAL A 37 35.27 -0.18 0.69
N ASP A 38 36.50 -0.67 0.61
CA ASP A 38 37.71 0.04 1.06
C ASP A 38 37.60 0.58 2.50
N GLY A 39 36.96 -0.19 3.39
CA GLY A 39 36.76 0.17 4.78
C GLY A 39 35.64 1.19 5.04
N GLN A 40 34.93 1.63 4.02
CA GLN A 40 33.82 2.56 4.13
C GLN A 40 32.48 1.87 3.83
N GLN A 41 31.44 2.30 4.53
CA GLN A 41 30.08 1.84 4.26
C GLN A 41 29.54 2.46 2.96
N VAL A 42 29.00 1.62 2.10
CA VAL A 42 28.29 2.01 0.87
C VAL A 42 26.88 1.45 0.95
N GLU A 43 25.90 2.27 0.60
CA GLU A 43 24.48 1.90 0.52
C GLU A 43 24.13 1.50 -0.91
N LEU A 44 23.48 0.34 -1.05
CA LEU A 44 23.02 -0.19 -2.33
C LEU A 44 21.50 -0.43 -2.26
N PRO A 45 20.79 -0.40 -3.40
CA PRO A 45 19.39 -0.83 -3.44
C PRO A 45 19.24 -2.25 -2.87
N ASP A 46 18.28 -2.42 -1.97
CA ASP A 46 17.96 -3.71 -1.38
C ASP A 46 16.81 -4.35 -2.13
N ASP A 47 17.14 -5.11 -3.17
CA ASP A 47 16.20 -5.89 -3.98
C ASP A 47 15.86 -7.20 -3.26
N TRP A 48 15.12 -7.09 -2.17
CA TRP A 48 14.81 -8.20 -1.27
C TRP A 48 13.81 -9.20 -1.85
N LEU A 49 13.03 -8.82 -2.88
CA LEU A 49 12.07 -9.67 -3.57
C LEU A 49 12.72 -10.51 -4.70
N ASN A 50 13.94 -10.22 -5.09
CA ASN A 50 14.63 -10.87 -6.23
C ASN A 50 14.91 -12.36 -6.02
N LEU A 51 15.01 -12.80 -4.77
CA LEU A 51 15.23 -14.23 -4.43
C LEU A 51 13.93 -15.05 -4.38
N GLY A 52 12.81 -14.45 -4.77
CA GLY A 52 11.49 -15.04 -4.68
C GLY A 52 10.74 -14.56 -3.43
N ASP A 53 9.44 -14.63 -3.53
CA ASP A 53 8.48 -14.12 -2.55
C ASP A 53 7.72 -15.25 -1.84
N ALA A 54 8.44 -16.30 -1.43
CA ALA A 54 7.85 -17.49 -0.80
C ALA A 54 6.94 -17.16 0.40
N TRP A 55 7.10 -15.97 1.00
CA TRP A 55 6.34 -15.50 2.16
C TRP A 55 5.17 -14.58 1.79
N LEU A 56 5.11 -14.09 0.56
CA LEU A 56 4.05 -13.20 0.08
C LEU A 56 3.02 -13.97 -0.73
N MET A 57 1.76 -13.78 -0.38
CA MET A 57 0.62 -14.38 -1.08
C MET A 57 -0.19 -13.27 -1.77
N PRO A 58 0.04 -12.99 -3.05
CA PRO A 58 -0.74 -12.01 -3.80
C PRO A 58 -2.20 -12.45 -3.92
N LYS A 59 -3.13 -11.51 -3.72
CA LYS A 59 -4.58 -11.73 -3.83
C LYS A 59 -5.21 -10.73 -4.80
N PRO A 60 -4.93 -10.82 -6.10
CA PRO A 60 -5.43 -9.84 -7.07
C PRO A 60 -6.95 -9.74 -7.14
N GLN A 61 -7.68 -10.78 -6.72
CA GLN A 61 -9.14 -10.77 -6.64
C GLN A 61 -9.69 -9.86 -5.51
N GLU A 62 -8.84 -9.46 -4.56
CA GLU A 62 -9.17 -8.54 -3.46
C GLU A 62 -8.62 -7.13 -3.72
N ALA A 63 -8.21 -6.82 -4.96
CA ALA A 63 -7.66 -5.52 -5.30
C ALA A 63 -8.67 -4.39 -5.06
N GLU A 64 -8.17 -3.25 -4.56
CA GLU A 64 -8.93 -2.02 -4.35
C GLU A 64 -8.53 -0.98 -5.41
N GLU A 65 -9.51 -0.21 -5.89
CA GLU A 65 -9.25 0.85 -6.84
C GLU A 65 -9.05 2.18 -6.12
N ILE A 66 -7.90 2.80 -6.32
CA ILE A 66 -7.54 4.08 -5.71
C ILE A 66 -7.57 5.18 -6.75
N HIS A 67 -8.27 6.27 -6.45
CA HIS A 67 -8.46 7.39 -7.35
C HIS A 67 -7.55 8.56 -6.97
N PHE A 68 -6.74 9.02 -7.91
CA PHE A 68 -5.83 10.16 -7.74
C PHE A 68 -6.23 11.34 -8.60
N GLY A 69 -6.16 12.56 -8.04
CA GLY A 69 -6.51 13.78 -8.75
C GLY A 69 -8.00 13.87 -9.06
N GLY A 70 -8.33 14.51 -10.18
CA GLY A 70 -9.71 14.69 -10.62
C GLY A 70 -10.46 15.78 -9.88
N ARG A 71 -11.78 15.73 -9.96
CA ARG A 71 -12.69 16.73 -9.38
C ARG A 71 -13.81 16.04 -8.61
N VAL A 72 -14.10 16.55 -7.41
CA VAL A 72 -15.23 16.08 -6.61
C VAL A 72 -16.39 17.04 -6.79
N ARG A 73 -17.54 16.51 -7.21
CA ARG A 73 -18.81 17.23 -7.27
C ARG A 73 -19.77 16.68 -6.23
N THR A 74 -20.50 17.56 -5.59
CA THR A 74 -21.55 17.18 -4.66
C THR A 74 -22.90 17.66 -5.18
N ARG A 75 -23.94 16.82 -5.07
CA ARG A 75 -25.32 17.18 -5.36
C ARG A 75 -26.23 16.55 -4.32
N TRP A 76 -27.33 17.21 -4.03
CA TRP A 76 -28.40 16.63 -3.23
C TRP A 76 -29.39 15.92 -4.14
N ASP A 77 -29.72 14.69 -3.84
CA ASP A 77 -30.69 13.88 -4.54
C ASP A 77 -31.60 13.21 -3.52
N ASN A 78 -32.92 13.52 -3.58
CA ASN A 78 -33.93 12.99 -2.63
C ASN A 78 -33.53 13.10 -1.15
N GLY A 79 -32.90 14.23 -0.74
CA GLY A 79 -32.45 14.45 0.63
C GLY A 79 -31.15 13.76 1.00
N HIS A 80 -30.51 13.06 0.09
CA HIS A 80 -29.20 12.42 0.26
C HIS A 80 -28.11 13.22 -0.44
N LEU A 81 -26.98 13.42 0.25
CA LEU A 81 -25.79 14.01 -0.35
C LEU A 81 -25.10 12.96 -1.25
N MET A 82 -25.10 13.23 -2.56
CA MET A 82 -24.36 12.43 -3.53
C MET A 82 -23.00 13.08 -3.79
N VAL A 83 -21.96 12.30 -3.66
CA VAL A 83 -20.58 12.70 -3.95
C VAL A 83 -20.13 11.94 -5.18
N VAL A 84 -19.73 12.67 -6.23
CA VAL A 84 -19.25 12.09 -7.49
C VAL A 84 -17.82 12.55 -7.73
N HIS A 85 -16.92 11.60 -7.93
CA HIS A 85 -15.52 11.86 -8.28
C HIS A 85 -15.34 11.63 -9.78
N GLU A 86 -14.86 12.64 -10.50
CA GLU A 86 -14.71 12.66 -11.96
C GLU A 86 -13.28 12.99 -12.37
N ASP A 87 -12.88 12.58 -13.58
CA ASP A 87 -11.58 12.91 -14.20
C ASP A 87 -10.35 12.46 -13.39
N TYR A 88 -10.46 11.37 -12.66
CA TYR A 88 -9.38 10.83 -11.82
C TYR A 88 -8.50 9.82 -12.57
N THR A 89 -7.27 9.67 -12.10
CA THR A 89 -6.38 8.57 -12.49
C THR A 89 -6.57 7.39 -11.56
N ARG A 90 -6.66 6.17 -12.10
CA ARG A 90 -6.85 4.95 -11.33
C ARG A 90 -5.55 4.22 -11.08
N VAL A 91 -5.36 3.76 -9.86
CA VAL A 91 -4.29 2.84 -9.47
C VAL A 91 -4.93 1.67 -8.73
N LEU A 92 -4.51 0.45 -9.04
CA LEU A 92 -4.93 -0.74 -8.31
C LEU A 92 -4.00 -0.97 -7.13
N ALA A 93 -4.58 -1.18 -5.96
CA ALA A 93 -3.88 -1.66 -4.78
C ALA A 93 -4.11 -3.17 -4.67
N ILE A 94 -3.10 -3.95 -5.01
CA ILE A 94 -3.14 -5.41 -4.96
C ILE A 94 -2.61 -5.86 -3.60
N PRO A 95 -3.42 -6.54 -2.77
CA PRO A 95 -2.93 -7.01 -1.48
C PRO A 95 -2.04 -8.24 -1.64
N CYS A 96 -0.91 -8.20 -0.95
CA CYS A 96 0.00 -9.31 -0.76
C CYS A 96 0.04 -9.62 0.74
N ASP A 97 -0.48 -10.76 1.14
CA ASP A 97 -0.55 -11.16 2.55
C ASP A 97 0.70 -11.95 2.96
N MET A 98 1.24 -11.58 4.11
CA MET A 98 2.30 -12.33 4.80
C MET A 98 1.74 -12.83 6.13
N LEU A 99 1.88 -14.13 6.38
CA LEU A 99 1.45 -14.74 7.63
C LEU A 99 2.50 -14.55 8.72
N VAL A 100 2.05 -14.18 9.91
CA VAL A 100 2.90 -13.97 11.08
C VAL A 100 2.49 -14.99 12.14
N ALA A 101 3.36 -15.99 12.34
CA ALA A 101 3.18 -17.03 13.36
C ALA A 101 3.61 -16.52 14.74
N GLY A 102 2.91 -16.95 15.79
CA GLY A 102 3.27 -16.69 17.17
C GLY A 102 4.21 -17.75 17.75
N TYR A 103 4.74 -17.46 18.93
CA TYR A 103 5.55 -18.42 19.67
C TYR A 103 4.65 -19.41 20.44
N ASN A 104 4.85 -20.71 20.21
CA ASN A 104 4.16 -21.81 20.89
C ASN A 104 2.62 -21.69 20.88
N THR A 105 2.06 -21.28 19.74
CA THR A 105 0.61 -21.16 19.49
C THR A 105 0.31 -21.51 18.04
N ASP A 106 -0.89 -21.99 17.77
CA ASP A 106 -1.39 -22.21 16.40
C ASP A 106 -2.05 -20.94 15.80
N HIS A 107 -2.12 -19.85 16.58
CA HIS A 107 -2.67 -18.59 16.13
C HIS A 107 -1.74 -17.90 15.12
N VAL A 108 -2.33 -17.38 14.06
CA VAL A 108 -1.61 -16.69 12.97
C VAL A 108 -2.30 -15.37 12.66
N ASN A 109 -1.55 -14.29 12.68
CA ASN A 109 -2.00 -12.98 12.21
C ASN A 109 -1.53 -12.70 10.78
N THR A 110 -2.05 -11.66 10.17
CA THR A 110 -1.73 -11.29 8.80
C THR A 110 -1.10 -9.91 8.75
N LEU A 111 -0.02 -9.77 7.99
CA LEU A 111 0.51 -8.50 7.53
C LEU A 111 0.11 -8.35 6.06
N ARG A 112 -0.82 -7.43 5.76
CA ARG A 112 -1.27 -7.12 4.41
C ARG A 112 -0.47 -5.96 3.83
N LEU A 113 0.21 -6.23 2.74
CA LEU A 113 1.06 -5.27 2.03
C LEU A 113 0.39 -4.91 0.68
N TRP A 114 0.25 -3.61 0.40
CA TRP A 114 -0.39 -3.13 -0.82
C TRP A 114 0.64 -2.86 -1.91
N ASP A 115 0.54 -3.56 -3.03
CA ASP A 115 1.32 -3.31 -4.24
C ASP A 115 0.53 -2.44 -5.22
N ALA A 116 1.15 -1.39 -5.73
CA ALA A 116 0.52 -0.43 -6.63
C ALA A 116 0.73 -0.84 -8.09
N LYS A 117 -0.36 -1.00 -8.84
CA LYS A 117 -0.31 -1.37 -10.26
C LYS A 117 -1.24 -0.50 -11.09
N SER A 118 -0.88 -0.25 -12.33
CA SER A 118 -1.78 0.39 -13.29
C SER A 118 -2.87 -0.59 -13.73
N PRO A 119 -4.15 -0.17 -13.76
CA PRO A 119 -5.22 -0.96 -14.36
C PRO A 119 -5.13 -1.02 -15.89
N LYS A 120 -4.36 -0.12 -16.51
CA LYS A 120 -4.20 -0.05 -17.94
C LYS A 120 -3.02 -0.89 -18.41
N PRO A 121 -3.19 -1.70 -19.46
CA PRO A 121 -2.06 -2.33 -20.13
C PRO A 121 -1.17 -1.28 -20.80
N ILE A 122 0.00 -1.68 -21.26
CA ILE A 122 0.87 -0.84 -22.10
C ILE A 122 0.10 -0.41 -23.34
N ASP A 123 0.22 0.87 -23.70
CA ASP A 123 -0.35 1.37 -24.96
C ASP A 123 0.44 0.81 -26.15
N MET A 124 -0.08 -0.26 -26.74
CA MET A 124 0.54 -0.97 -27.85
C MET A 124 0.64 -0.12 -29.11
N GLN A 125 -0.25 0.86 -29.30
CA GLN A 125 -0.20 1.76 -30.44
C GLN A 125 0.97 2.72 -30.32
N LEU A 126 1.14 3.38 -29.19
CA LEU A 126 2.31 4.23 -28.91
C LEU A 126 3.60 3.43 -28.93
N PHE A 127 3.58 2.21 -28.38
CA PHE A 127 4.74 1.32 -28.41
C PHE A 127 5.17 0.98 -29.83
N SER A 128 4.24 0.62 -30.72
CA SER A 128 4.50 0.33 -32.13
C SER A 128 5.01 1.53 -32.91
N GLN A 129 4.69 2.75 -32.46
CA GLN A 129 5.20 4.00 -33.04
C GLN A 129 6.59 4.40 -32.51
N GLY A 130 7.22 3.56 -31.70
CA GLY A 130 8.55 3.85 -31.10
C GLY A 130 8.51 4.81 -29.90
N GLN A 131 7.31 5.19 -29.41
CA GLN A 131 7.13 6.07 -28.25
C GLN A 131 7.11 5.26 -26.93
N TYR A 132 8.15 4.49 -26.68
CA TYR A 132 8.21 3.50 -25.57
C TYR A 132 7.99 4.11 -24.18
N LEU A 133 8.58 5.26 -23.90
CA LEU A 133 8.44 5.94 -22.62
C LEU A 133 7.00 6.37 -22.39
N LYS A 134 6.39 7.00 -23.39
CA LYS A 134 5.02 7.49 -23.31
C LYS A 134 4.00 6.33 -23.21
N ALA A 135 4.27 5.24 -23.93
CA ALA A 135 3.45 4.02 -23.87
C ALA A 135 3.42 3.39 -22.46
N ASN A 136 4.45 3.64 -21.63
CA ASN A 136 4.58 3.08 -20.28
C ASN A 136 4.41 4.11 -19.15
N GLU A 137 4.11 5.38 -19.46
CA GLU A 137 4.11 6.48 -18.50
C GLU A 137 3.12 6.26 -17.34
N GLU A 138 1.87 5.90 -17.65
CA GLU A 138 0.85 5.66 -16.62
C GLU A 138 1.23 4.47 -15.73
N ARG A 139 1.83 3.45 -16.29
CA ARG A 139 2.29 2.27 -15.56
C ARG A 139 3.44 2.63 -14.62
N ALA A 140 4.46 3.32 -15.14
CA ALA A 140 5.59 3.77 -14.37
C ALA A 140 5.18 4.70 -13.20
N MET A 141 4.17 5.56 -13.42
CA MET A 141 3.62 6.41 -12.37
C MET A 141 2.93 5.58 -11.27
N ALA A 142 2.14 4.56 -11.62
CA ALA A 142 1.50 3.70 -10.64
C ALA A 142 2.54 2.89 -9.85
N ASP A 143 3.48 2.23 -10.54
CA ASP A 143 4.52 1.40 -9.94
C ASP A 143 5.42 2.23 -8.99
N SER A 144 5.68 3.52 -9.30
CA SER A 144 6.50 4.39 -8.45
C SER A 144 5.99 4.52 -7.00
N ILE A 145 4.68 4.33 -6.77
CA ILE A 145 4.08 4.42 -5.44
C ILE A 145 4.61 3.31 -4.51
N SER A 146 4.83 2.10 -5.03
CA SER A 146 5.33 0.96 -4.25
C SER A 146 6.80 0.64 -4.51
N THR A 147 7.55 1.44 -5.28
CA THR A 147 8.94 1.12 -5.60
C THR A 147 9.88 1.42 -4.43
N ILE A 148 9.85 2.63 -3.86
CA ILE A 148 10.85 3.10 -2.88
C ILE A 148 10.16 3.54 -1.59
N LEU A 149 10.68 3.06 -0.44
CA LEU A 149 10.14 3.33 0.89
C LEU A 149 10.29 4.82 1.29
N TYR A 150 11.47 5.41 1.08
CA TYR A 150 11.77 6.80 1.43
C TYR A 150 12.32 7.56 0.23
N PRO A 151 11.47 8.01 -0.73
CA PRO A 151 11.94 8.91 -1.77
C PRO A 151 12.41 10.23 -1.15
N GLU A 152 13.41 10.84 -1.76
CA GLU A 152 13.87 12.17 -1.37
C GLU A 152 12.75 13.20 -1.55
N ASP A 153 12.49 14.02 -0.53
CA ASP A 153 11.37 14.97 -0.49
C ASP A 153 11.81 16.44 -0.41
N ASN A 154 13.02 16.74 -0.87
CA ASN A 154 13.54 18.10 -0.95
C ASN A 154 12.89 18.91 -2.09
N HIS A 155 12.25 18.26 -3.05
CA HIS A 155 11.59 18.84 -4.21
C HIS A 155 10.09 18.46 -4.26
N TYR A 156 9.34 19.14 -5.12
CA TYR A 156 7.88 19.00 -5.22
C TYR A 156 7.46 17.55 -5.57
N GLU A 157 8.14 16.93 -6.52
CA GLU A 157 7.84 15.58 -6.99
C GLU A 157 7.97 14.55 -5.86
N GLY A 158 9.04 14.65 -5.06
CA GLY A 158 9.25 13.78 -3.91
C GLY A 158 8.19 13.95 -2.84
N LYS A 159 7.84 15.20 -2.50
CA LYS A 159 6.73 15.49 -1.56
C LYS A 159 5.40 14.95 -2.08
N SER A 160 5.13 15.13 -3.37
CA SER A 160 3.93 14.62 -4.02
C SER A 160 3.87 13.09 -3.99
N LEU A 161 4.99 12.41 -4.24
CA LEU A 161 5.07 10.95 -4.19
C LEU A 161 4.82 10.44 -2.76
N ARG A 162 5.44 11.05 -1.74
CA ARG A 162 5.19 10.68 -0.34
C ARG A 162 3.73 10.83 0.05
N LEU A 163 3.10 11.94 -0.36
CA LEU A 163 1.66 12.12 -0.11
C LEU A 163 0.82 11.08 -0.83
N LYS A 164 1.16 10.73 -2.08
CA LYS A 164 0.49 9.66 -2.82
C LYS A 164 0.63 8.31 -2.14
N GLN A 165 1.81 7.97 -1.60
CA GLN A 165 2.04 6.74 -0.85
C GLN A 165 1.13 6.65 0.37
N GLN A 166 1.02 7.73 1.17
CA GLN A 166 0.17 7.76 2.35
C GLN A 166 -1.31 7.64 1.98
N TYR A 167 -1.77 8.40 0.99
CA TYR A 167 -3.15 8.35 0.52
C TYR A 167 -3.50 6.97 -0.04
N PHE A 168 -2.64 6.38 -0.87
CA PHE A 168 -2.78 5.05 -1.43
C PHE A 168 -2.97 4.01 -0.33
N PHE A 169 -2.06 3.98 0.62
CA PHE A 169 -2.07 3.03 1.72
C PHE A 169 -3.34 3.13 2.58
N VAL A 170 -3.70 4.34 3.02
CA VAL A 170 -4.86 4.56 3.88
C VAL A 170 -6.16 4.25 3.13
N SER A 171 -6.27 4.71 1.87
CA SER A 171 -7.47 4.48 1.06
C SER A 171 -7.70 2.98 0.80
N ALA A 172 -6.66 2.24 0.40
CA ALA A 172 -6.75 0.79 0.19
C ALA A 172 -7.16 0.05 1.47
N THR A 173 -6.52 0.41 2.59
CA THR A 173 -6.79 -0.22 3.88
C THR A 173 -8.23 0.02 4.35
N LEU A 174 -8.71 1.27 4.28
CA LEU A 174 -10.09 1.60 4.70
C LEU A 174 -11.14 0.93 3.80
N GLN A 175 -10.91 0.88 2.49
CA GLN A 175 -11.81 0.17 1.57
C GLN A 175 -11.88 -1.32 1.90
N SER A 176 -10.74 -1.97 2.13
CA SER A 176 -10.67 -3.38 2.50
C SER A 176 -11.41 -3.67 3.82
N ILE A 177 -11.16 -2.89 4.88
CA ILE A 177 -11.83 -3.02 6.17
C ILE A 177 -13.34 -2.81 6.02
N THR A 178 -13.75 -1.78 5.29
CA THR A 178 -15.15 -1.47 5.03
C THR A 178 -15.85 -2.60 4.27
N ARG A 179 -15.20 -3.14 3.24
CA ARG A 179 -15.73 -4.28 2.48
C ARG A 179 -15.92 -5.51 3.37
N GLN A 180 -14.92 -5.87 4.17
CA GLN A 180 -15.02 -7.00 5.10
C GLN A 180 -16.16 -6.80 6.12
N HIS A 181 -16.29 -5.58 6.65
CA HIS A 181 -17.37 -5.26 7.59
C HIS A 181 -18.76 -5.43 6.94
N ILE A 182 -18.94 -4.88 5.71
CA ILE A 182 -20.21 -5.02 4.98
C ILE A 182 -20.51 -6.50 4.66
N GLN A 183 -19.52 -7.28 4.27
CA GLN A 183 -19.67 -8.71 3.99
C GLN A 183 -20.11 -9.49 5.23
N THR A 184 -19.60 -9.10 6.41
CA THR A 184 -19.92 -9.79 7.67
C THR A 184 -21.26 -9.36 8.24
N TYR A 185 -21.58 -8.06 8.21
CA TYR A 185 -22.73 -7.47 8.93
C TYR A 185 -23.82 -6.91 8.02
N GLY A 186 -23.61 -6.88 6.71
CA GLY A 186 -24.58 -6.39 5.71
C GLY A 186 -24.78 -4.86 5.69
N THR A 187 -24.20 -4.11 6.63
CA THR A 187 -24.40 -2.66 6.74
C THR A 187 -23.27 -1.99 7.49
N LEU A 188 -23.02 -0.69 7.19
CA LEU A 188 -22.11 0.16 7.95
C LEU A 188 -22.72 0.74 9.24
N LYS A 189 -24.01 0.52 9.49
CA LYS A 189 -24.72 1.06 10.68
C LYS A 189 -24.45 0.27 11.95
N THR A 190 -23.88 -0.92 11.84
CA THR A 190 -23.45 -1.72 13.00
C THR A 190 -22.17 -1.15 13.58
N VAL A 191 -22.09 -1.04 14.91
CA VAL A 191 -20.89 -0.59 15.61
C VAL A 191 -19.78 -1.62 15.40
N SER A 192 -18.69 -1.19 14.78
CA SER A 192 -17.47 -1.98 14.70
C SER A 192 -16.59 -1.65 15.89
N TYR A 193 -16.27 -2.64 16.73
CA TYR A 193 -15.25 -2.50 17.78
C TYR A 193 -13.83 -2.68 17.24
N THR A 194 -13.62 -2.32 15.98
CA THR A 194 -12.29 -2.36 15.36
C THR A 194 -11.45 -1.21 15.91
N HIS A 195 -10.41 -1.51 16.66
CA HIS A 195 -9.43 -0.52 17.07
C HIS A 195 -8.45 -0.27 15.93
N LEU A 196 -8.61 0.87 15.26
CA LEU A 196 -7.63 1.36 14.30
C LEU A 196 -6.57 2.15 15.06
N ARG A 197 -5.33 1.73 14.98
CA ARG A 197 -4.19 2.43 15.56
C ARG A 197 -3.21 2.79 14.45
N ALA A 198 -3.04 4.09 14.22
CA ALA A 198 -1.98 4.61 13.38
C ALA A 198 -0.70 4.75 14.23
N HIS A 199 0.43 4.28 13.71
CA HIS A 199 1.73 4.61 14.25
C HIS A 199 2.21 5.88 13.58
N GLU A 200 1.83 7.01 14.15
CA GLU A 200 2.34 8.29 13.72
C GLU A 200 3.63 8.60 14.47
N THR A 201 4.62 9.07 13.76
CA THR A 201 5.82 9.62 14.36
C THR A 201 5.65 11.12 14.47
N SER A 202 5.68 11.64 15.69
CA SER A 202 5.70 13.07 15.99
C SER A 202 6.95 13.80 15.46
N LEU A 203 7.84 13.10 14.75
CA LEU A 203 9.09 13.64 14.20
C LEU A 203 8.98 14.12 12.76
N HIS A 204 7.79 14.14 12.17
CA HIS A 204 7.57 14.55 10.79
C HIS A 204 6.44 15.58 10.63
N LEU A 205 6.16 16.33 11.70
CA LEU A 205 5.36 17.55 11.64
C LEU A 205 6.27 18.77 11.44
#